data_cc7d1e7bcdff96caf414bfd7b7656a45
#
_entry.id   cc7d1e7bcdff96caf414bfd7b7656a45
#
_cell.length_a   1.000
_cell.length_b   1.000
_cell.length_c   1.000
_cell.angle_alpha   90.00
_cell.angle_beta   90.00
_cell.angle_gamma   90.00
#
_symmetry.space_group_name_H-M   'P 1'
#
loop_
_entity.id
_entity.type
_entity.pdbx_description
1 polymer ?
#
loop_
_entity_poly.entity_id
_entity_poly.type
_entity_poly.pdbx_seq_one_letter_code
_entity_poly.pdbx_strand_id
1 'polypeptide(L)'
;VYTRDQHPISRAAISENALKVLYRLRDAGFRSCLVGGGVRDLLLGREPKDFDVATDAHPDDVRRLFRNCRLIGRRFRLAHVTFGREIIEVATFRAPFGAEDEEGNIELSDEGRILRDNCYGTIEQDAWRRDFTINALYYDISNYAVLDFTNGVLDLHEGVLRLIGNEPEQRLREDPVRMLRAVRFSAKLGLRIAPELDHAMHYHAGLMTSVAPARLFDEVIKLFHSGAAVTCLDELERFGLFEALFPQAATCFADPDRGLERRAFLVEALKNTDARIRDELGV
;
A
#
# COMPACT_ATOMS: atom_id res chain seq x y z
N VAL A 1 13.75 4.80 15.68
CA VAL A 1 12.98 3.92 16.59
C VAL A 1 12.24 4.77 17.58
N TYR A 2 10.92 4.55 17.72
CA TYR A 2 10.05 5.22 18.68
C TYR A 2 9.67 4.22 19.76
N THR A 3 10.05 4.49 20.99
CA THR A 3 9.76 3.62 22.14
C THR A 3 8.30 3.72 22.55
N ARG A 4 7.82 2.81 23.40
CA ARG A 4 6.41 2.69 23.79
C ARG A 4 5.78 3.99 24.32
N ASP A 5 6.56 4.85 24.94
CA ASP A 5 6.16 6.16 25.48
C ASP A 5 6.10 7.28 24.42
N GLN A 6 6.64 7.04 23.21
CA GLN A 6 6.74 8.03 22.13
C GLN A 6 5.65 7.88 21.05
N HIS A 7 4.73 6.92 21.19
CA HIS A 7 3.64 6.72 20.23
C HIS A 7 2.35 6.23 20.90
N PRO A 8 1.18 6.46 20.28
CA PRO A 8 -0.12 6.15 20.89
C PRO A 8 -0.55 4.68 20.76
N ILE A 9 0.14 3.84 19.95
CA ILE A 9 -0.32 2.49 19.62
C ILE A 9 -0.53 1.66 20.89
N SER A 10 -1.74 1.14 21.07
CA SER A 10 -2.10 0.24 22.15
C SER A 10 -2.41 -1.15 21.60
N ARG A 11 -2.03 -2.21 22.30
CA ARG A 11 -2.41 -3.58 21.97
C ARG A 11 -3.93 -3.79 21.94
N ALA A 12 -4.67 -3.01 22.72
CA ALA A 12 -6.14 -3.07 22.72
C ALA A 12 -6.76 -2.63 21.39
N ALA A 13 -6.02 -1.87 20.57
CA ALA A 13 -6.45 -1.44 19.23
C ALA A 13 -6.01 -2.41 18.11
N ILE A 14 -5.35 -3.51 18.47
CA ILE A 14 -4.89 -4.54 17.51
C ILE A 14 -5.83 -5.75 17.61
N SER A 15 -6.24 -6.32 16.47
CA SER A 15 -7.13 -7.48 16.48
C SER A 15 -6.51 -8.64 17.28
N GLU A 16 -7.36 -9.37 18.02
CA GLU A 16 -6.90 -10.54 18.77
C GLU A 16 -6.23 -11.58 17.89
N ASN A 17 -6.69 -11.73 16.65
CA ASN A 17 -6.13 -12.71 15.73
C ASN A 17 -4.77 -12.26 15.19
N ALA A 18 -4.59 -10.96 14.92
CA ALA A 18 -3.27 -10.41 14.59
C ALA A 18 -2.29 -10.59 15.76
N LEU A 19 -2.71 -10.34 17.00
CA LEU A 19 -1.89 -10.59 18.19
C LEU A 19 -1.53 -12.08 18.33
N LYS A 20 -2.47 -13.01 18.09
CA LYS A 20 -2.19 -14.46 18.11
C LYS A 20 -1.12 -14.84 17.08
N VAL A 21 -1.18 -14.26 15.88
CA VAL A 21 -0.17 -14.52 14.85
C VAL A 21 1.19 -13.98 15.27
N LEU A 22 1.26 -12.73 15.73
CA LEU A 22 2.49 -12.08 16.16
C LEU A 22 3.16 -12.85 17.31
N TYR A 23 2.41 -13.18 18.36
CA TYR A 23 2.97 -13.91 19.52
C TYR A 23 3.42 -15.32 19.13
N ARG A 24 2.68 -16.03 18.29
CA ARG A 24 3.05 -17.38 17.89
C ARG A 24 4.32 -17.42 17.05
N LEU A 25 4.53 -16.43 16.16
CA LEU A 25 5.79 -16.27 15.43
C LEU A 25 6.93 -15.96 16.37
N ARG A 26 6.77 -14.99 17.28
CA ARG A 26 7.77 -14.63 18.28
C ARG A 26 8.16 -15.82 19.17
N ASP A 27 7.17 -16.56 19.67
CA ASP A 27 7.40 -17.70 20.57
C ASP A 27 8.05 -18.89 19.86
N ALA A 28 7.97 -18.93 18.53
CA ALA A 28 8.74 -19.85 17.67
C ALA A 28 10.14 -19.36 17.31
N GLY A 29 10.55 -18.19 17.85
CA GLY A 29 11.89 -17.61 17.64
C GLY A 29 12.03 -16.70 16.44
N PHE A 30 10.93 -16.37 15.75
CA PHE A 30 10.93 -15.46 14.62
C PHE A 30 10.65 -14.02 15.04
N ARG A 31 11.30 -13.07 14.37
CA ARG A 31 10.93 -11.66 14.47
C ARG A 31 9.60 -11.44 13.80
N SER A 32 8.68 -10.72 14.46
CA SER A 32 7.35 -10.43 13.91
C SER A 32 6.90 -9.03 14.26
N CYS A 33 6.42 -8.30 13.25
CA CYS A 33 5.96 -6.92 13.38
C CYS A 33 4.62 -6.76 12.67
N LEU A 34 3.72 -5.92 13.20
CA LEU A 34 2.70 -5.32 12.35
C LEU A 34 3.37 -4.38 11.36
N VAL A 35 2.79 -4.21 10.17
CA VAL A 35 3.41 -3.40 9.13
C VAL A 35 2.38 -2.62 8.30
N GLY A 36 2.84 -1.56 7.66
CA GLY A 36 2.11 -0.88 6.61
C GLY A 36 0.92 -0.05 7.09
N GLY A 37 -0.20 -0.18 6.38
CA GLY A 37 -1.41 0.61 6.62
C GLY A 37 -1.97 0.50 8.02
N GLY A 38 -1.91 -0.69 8.64
CA GLY A 38 -2.37 -0.92 10.00
C GLY A 38 -1.58 -0.09 11.03
N VAL A 39 -0.24 -0.08 10.92
CA VAL A 39 0.61 0.73 11.82
C VAL A 39 0.37 2.22 11.64
N ARG A 40 0.29 2.68 10.38
CA ARG A 40 -0.03 4.07 10.04
C ARG A 40 -1.36 4.49 10.65
N ASP A 41 -2.41 3.71 10.46
CA ASP A 41 -3.76 4.06 10.92
C ASP A 41 -3.82 4.09 12.45
N LEU A 42 -3.16 3.15 13.15
CA LEU A 42 -3.00 3.19 14.60
C LEU A 42 -2.26 4.44 15.11
N LEU A 43 -1.21 4.88 14.39
CA LEU A 43 -0.51 6.14 14.74
C LEU A 43 -1.38 7.38 14.56
N LEU A 44 -2.29 7.36 13.58
CA LEU A 44 -3.29 8.41 13.34
C LEU A 44 -4.51 8.32 14.28
N GLY A 45 -4.54 7.35 15.21
CA GLY A 45 -5.67 7.12 16.08
C GLY A 45 -6.92 6.60 15.37
N ARG A 46 -6.76 5.99 14.19
CA ARG A 46 -7.82 5.38 13.39
C ARG A 46 -7.87 3.88 13.65
N GLU A 47 -9.04 3.27 13.47
CA GLU A 47 -9.20 1.82 13.50
C GLU A 47 -8.73 1.23 12.15
N PRO A 48 -7.72 0.34 12.14
CA PRO A 48 -7.29 -0.30 10.92
C PRO A 48 -8.35 -1.27 10.41
N LYS A 49 -8.54 -1.28 9.08
CA LYS A 49 -9.44 -2.23 8.44
C LYS A 49 -8.84 -3.64 8.40
N ASP A 50 -7.54 -3.73 8.15
CA ASP A 50 -6.80 -4.97 7.99
C ASP A 50 -5.47 -4.88 8.76
N PHE A 51 -4.96 -6.02 9.23
CA PHE A 51 -3.69 -6.13 9.92
C PHE A 51 -2.75 -7.03 9.15
N ASP A 52 -1.66 -6.45 8.66
CA ASP A 52 -0.59 -7.17 7.96
C ASP A 52 0.58 -7.42 8.93
N VAL A 53 1.16 -8.60 8.83
CA VAL A 53 2.32 -9.01 9.61
C VAL A 53 3.51 -9.20 8.68
N ALA A 54 4.68 -8.69 9.08
CA ALA A 54 5.94 -8.94 8.43
C ALA A 54 6.89 -9.68 9.41
N THR A 55 7.65 -10.65 8.89
CA THR A 55 8.48 -11.56 9.70
C THR A 55 9.73 -12.00 8.92
N ASP A 56 10.73 -12.49 9.61
CA ASP A 56 11.87 -13.23 9.04
C ASP A 56 11.57 -14.72 8.82
N ALA A 57 10.42 -15.24 9.31
CA ALA A 57 9.97 -16.59 8.99
C ALA A 57 9.67 -16.72 7.49
N HIS A 58 10.16 -17.79 6.85
CA HIS A 58 9.82 -18.10 5.47
C HIS A 58 8.37 -18.58 5.35
N PRO A 59 7.73 -18.48 4.17
CA PRO A 59 6.32 -18.87 4.01
C PRO A 59 6.02 -20.32 4.44
N ASP A 60 6.95 -21.24 4.22
CA ASP A 60 6.80 -22.63 4.63
C ASP A 60 6.93 -22.81 6.16
N ASP A 61 7.69 -21.95 6.86
CA ASP A 61 7.72 -21.91 8.32
C ASP A 61 6.39 -21.43 8.88
N VAL A 62 5.85 -20.35 8.32
CA VAL A 62 4.52 -19.84 8.69
C VAL A 62 3.45 -20.94 8.49
N ARG A 63 3.49 -21.65 7.36
CA ARG A 63 2.57 -22.75 7.08
C ARG A 63 2.71 -23.89 8.09
N ARG A 64 3.92 -24.20 8.55
CA ARG A 64 4.13 -25.23 9.60
C ARG A 64 3.60 -24.79 10.97
N LEU A 65 3.70 -23.50 11.28
CA LEU A 65 3.22 -22.95 12.55
C LEU A 65 1.69 -22.87 12.61
N PHE A 66 1.02 -22.57 11.47
CA PHE A 66 -0.42 -22.32 11.44
C PHE A 66 -1.14 -23.34 10.57
N ARG A 67 -1.97 -24.21 11.19
CA ARG A 67 -2.79 -25.23 10.46
C ARG A 67 -3.82 -24.59 9.52
N ASN A 68 -4.28 -23.38 9.83
CA ASN A 68 -5.23 -22.56 9.06
C ASN A 68 -4.54 -21.60 8.09
N CYS A 69 -3.33 -21.92 7.65
CA CYS A 69 -2.55 -21.12 6.72
C CYS A 69 -2.65 -21.65 5.30
N ARG A 70 -2.82 -20.73 4.34
CA ARG A 70 -2.69 -21.00 2.90
C ARG A 70 -1.61 -20.09 2.33
N LEU A 71 -0.72 -20.65 1.50
CA LEU A 71 0.23 -19.87 0.73
C LEU A 71 -0.44 -19.42 -0.57
N ILE A 72 -0.41 -18.11 -0.85
CA ILE A 72 -0.96 -17.50 -2.05
C ILE A 72 0.10 -16.72 -2.80
N GLY A 73 -0.20 -16.40 -4.06
CA GLY A 73 0.70 -15.65 -4.94
C GLY A 73 1.72 -16.53 -5.65
N ARG A 74 1.82 -16.33 -6.98
CA ARG A 74 2.82 -17.01 -7.82
C ARG A 74 4.15 -16.26 -7.83
N ARG A 75 4.06 -14.92 -7.92
CA ARG A 75 5.22 -14.02 -7.99
C ARG A 75 5.81 -13.76 -6.61
N PHE A 76 4.94 -13.51 -5.63
CA PHE A 76 5.29 -13.27 -4.23
C PHE A 76 4.48 -14.22 -3.37
N ARG A 77 5.15 -15.05 -2.59
CA ARG A 77 4.47 -15.94 -1.66
C ARG A 77 4.08 -15.19 -0.40
N LEU A 78 2.77 -15.08 -0.16
CA LEU A 78 2.18 -14.59 1.07
C LEU A 78 1.52 -15.73 1.81
N ALA A 79 1.59 -15.71 3.13
CA ALA A 79 0.89 -16.66 3.95
C ALA A 79 -0.39 -16.01 4.51
N HIS A 80 -1.56 -16.52 4.11
CA HIS A 80 -2.86 -16.13 4.65
C HIS A 80 -3.23 -17.02 5.81
N VAL A 81 -3.23 -16.47 7.02
CA VAL A 81 -3.71 -17.16 8.23
C VAL A 81 -5.15 -16.77 8.47
N THR A 82 -6.07 -17.72 8.35
CA THR A 82 -7.52 -17.48 8.32
C THR A 82 -8.17 -17.77 9.66
N PHE A 83 -8.91 -16.80 10.22
CA PHE A 83 -9.71 -16.91 11.45
C PHE A 83 -11.17 -16.60 11.15
N GLY A 84 -11.93 -17.62 10.72
CA GLY A 84 -13.30 -17.41 10.26
C GLY A 84 -13.35 -16.51 9.02
N ARG A 85 -13.85 -15.29 9.18
CA ARG A 85 -13.90 -14.29 8.10
C ARG A 85 -12.67 -13.39 8.05
N GLU A 86 -11.90 -13.31 9.14
CA GLU A 86 -10.70 -12.49 9.21
C GLU A 86 -9.51 -13.26 8.63
N ILE A 87 -8.72 -12.58 7.81
CA ILE A 87 -7.48 -13.10 7.23
C ILE A 87 -6.36 -12.18 7.68
N ILE A 88 -5.33 -12.77 8.31
CA ILE A 88 -4.09 -12.06 8.61
C ILE A 88 -3.06 -12.42 7.54
N GLU A 89 -2.65 -11.42 6.76
CA GLU A 89 -1.58 -11.59 5.78
C GLU A 89 -0.22 -11.58 6.48
N VAL A 90 0.58 -12.60 6.23
CA VAL A 90 1.95 -12.71 6.76
C VAL A 90 2.92 -12.74 5.59
N ALA A 91 3.77 -11.71 5.53
CA ALA A 91 4.82 -11.55 4.53
C ALA A 91 6.19 -11.79 5.15
N THR A 92 7.07 -12.50 4.46
CA THR A 92 8.49 -12.56 4.84
C THR A 92 9.19 -11.26 4.41
N PHE A 93 10.10 -10.73 5.25
CA PHE A 93 10.93 -9.57 4.88
C PHE A 93 11.67 -9.85 3.58
N ARG A 94 11.68 -8.88 2.67
CA ARG A 94 12.24 -9.03 1.33
C ARG A 94 13.49 -8.18 1.13
N ALA A 95 14.47 -8.73 0.40
CA ALA A 95 15.63 -7.99 -0.07
C ALA A 95 15.26 -7.01 -1.18
N PRO A 96 16.08 -5.97 -1.45
CA PRO A 96 15.95 -5.10 -2.61
C PRO A 96 15.94 -5.90 -3.91
N PHE A 97 15.28 -5.34 -4.94
CA PHE A 97 15.29 -5.92 -6.26
C PHE A 97 16.73 -5.96 -6.81
N GLY A 98 17.14 -7.09 -7.38
CA GLY A 98 18.50 -7.26 -7.91
C GLY A 98 19.56 -7.60 -6.87
N ALA A 99 19.21 -7.85 -5.60
CA ALA A 99 20.12 -8.49 -4.66
C ALA A 99 20.57 -9.85 -5.23
N GLU A 100 21.86 -10.19 -5.05
CA GLU A 100 22.41 -11.46 -5.52
C GLU A 100 21.59 -12.62 -4.95
N ASP A 101 21.04 -13.41 -5.87
CA ASP A 101 20.21 -14.56 -5.54
C ASP A 101 21.06 -15.82 -5.64
N GLU A 102 21.72 -16.17 -4.54
CA GLU A 102 22.54 -17.39 -4.47
C GLU A 102 21.71 -18.68 -4.62
N GLU A 103 20.37 -18.60 -4.53
CA GLU A 103 19.48 -19.77 -4.54
C GLU A 103 18.54 -19.87 -5.77
N GLY A 104 18.64 -18.97 -6.76
CA GLY A 104 17.78 -18.99 -7.96
C GLY A 104 16.29 -18.67 -7.69
N ASN A 105 16.01 -17.83 -6.69
CA ASN A 105 14.65 -17.43 -6.29
C ASN A 105 14.08 -16.30 -7.16
N ILE A 106 14.90 -15.71 -8.04
CA ILE A 106 14.48 -14.74 -9.05
C ILE A 106 14.31 -15.46 -10.38
N GLU A 107 13.14 -15.33 -10.98
CA GLU A 107 12.84 -15.79 -12.31
C GLU A 107 12.39 -14.60 -13.15
N LEU A 108 13.08 -14.34 -14.24
CA LEU A 108 12.75 -13.29 -15.20
C LEU A 108 12.19 -13.92 -16.48
N SER A 109 11.24 -13.25 -17.13
CA SER A 109 10.86 -13.58 -18.50
C SER A 109 11.93 -13.13 -19.49
N ASP A 110 11.87 -13.63 -20.73
CA ASP A 110 12.75 -13.21 -21.84
C ASP A 110 12.68 -11.69 -22.12
N GLU A 111 11.60 -11.03 -21.66
CA GLU A 111 11.38 -9.58 -21.76
C GLU A 111 11.83 -8.81 -20.51
N GLY A 112 12.55 -9.45 -19.58
CA GLY A 112 13.04 -8.85 -18.32
C GLY A 112 11.96 -8.61 -17.25
N ARG A 113 10.76 -9.20 -17.40
CA ARG A 113 9.70 -9.10 -16.39
C ARG A 113 9.93 -10.11 -15.27
N ILE A 114 9.75 -9.69 -14.03
CA ILE A 114 9.90 -10.58 -12.88
C ILE A 114 8.74 -11.57 -12.84
N LEU A 115 9.04 -12.85 -13.01
CA LEU A 115 8.09 -13.95 -12.86
C LEU A 115 8.05 -14.45 -11.42
N ARG A 116 9.19 -14.45 -10.73
CA ARG A 116 9.33 -14.84 -9.33
C ARG A 116 10.35 -13.91 -8.64
N ASP A 117 10.03 -13.43 -7.44
CA ASP A 117 10.89 -12.60 -6.60
C ASP A 117 10.65 -13.00 -5.12
N ASN A 118 11.29 -14.09 -4.72
CA ASN A 118 11.24 -14.58 -3.35
C ASN A 118 12.59 -14.34 -2.64
N CYS A 119 13.29 -13.25 -3.00
CA CYS A 119 14.48 -12.85 -2.29
C CYS A 119 14.12 -12.30 -0.92
N TYR A 120 14.55 -12.99 0.11
CA TYR A 120 14.32 -12.62 1.50
C TYR A 120 15.46 -11.75 2.02
N GLY A 121 15.13 -10.86 2.95
CA GLY A 121 16.06 -9.87 3.44
C GLY A 121 15.83 -9.45 4.89
N THR A 122 16.47 -8.37 5.28
CA THR A 122 16.28 -7.77 6.59
C THR A 122 15.02 -6.89 6.62
N ILE A 123 14.54 -6.57 7.83
CA ILE A 123 13.41 -5.63 8.01
C ILE A 123 13.71 -4.25 7.41
N GLU A 124 14.95 -3.78 7.48
CA GLU A 124 15.38 -2.51 6.89
C GLU A 124 15.29 -2.56 5.36
N GLN A 125 15.80 -3.64 4.76
CA GLN A 125 15.69 -3.86 3.32
C GLN A 125 14.25 -3.92 2.84
N ASP A 126 13.36 -4.58 3.60
CA ASP A 126 11.92 -4.61 3.30
C ASP A 126 11.30 -3.22 3.37
N ALA A 127 11.72 -2.37 4.32
CA ALA A 127 11.23 -1.00 4.44
C ALA A 127 11.59 -0.16 3.20
N TRP A 128 12.84 -0.23 2.74
CA TRP A 128 13.33 0.57 1.62
C TRP A 128 12.73 0.19 0.26
N ARG A 129 12.20 -1.02 0.11
CA ARG A 129 11.56 -1.44 -1.14
C ARG A 129 10.07 -1.09 -1.23
N ARG A 130 9.43 -0.68 -0.12
CA ARG A 130 8.02 -0.26 -0.10
C ARG A 130 7.80 1.00 -0.92
N ASP A 131 6.55 1.39 -1.12
CA ASP A 131 6.18 2.54 -1.94
C ASP A 131 6.36 3.88 -1.20
N PHE A 132 5.61 4.08 -0.12
CA PHE A 132 5.56 5.34 0.62
C PHE A 132 6.12 5.21 2.02
N THR A 133 6.79 6.25 2.49
CA THR A 133 7.37 6.33 3.84
C THR A 133 6.36 5.99 4.92
N ILE A 134 5.14 6.53 4.81
CA ILE A 134 4.03 6.31 5.75
C ILE A 134 3.52 4.85 5.80
N ASN A 135 3.85 4.03 4.80
CA ASN A 135 3.50 2.61 4.73
C ASN A 135 4.68 1.68 5.04
N ALA A 136 5.86 2.24 5.37
CA ALA A 136 7.07 1.49 5.73
C ALA A 136 7.35 1.56 7.24
N LEU A 137 6.29 1.53 8.02
CA LEU A 137 6.32 1.56 9.48
C LEU A 137 6.04 0.17 10.02
N TYR A 138 6.80 -0.23 11.05
CA TYR A 138 6.71 -1.55 11.68
C TYR A 138 6.49 -1.37 13.18
N TYR A 139 5.52 -2.09 13.74
CA TYR A 139 5.33 -2.17 15.17
C TYR A 139 5.83 -3.52 15.68
N ASP A 140 6.95 -3.51 16.39
CA ASP A 140 7.60 -4.70 16.91
C ASP A 140 6.92 -5.15 18.21
N ILE A 141 6.36 -6.36 18.19
CA ILE A 141 5.62 -6.90 19.35
C ILE A 141 6.55 -7.33 20.51
N SER A 142 7.85 -7.43 20.28
CA SER A 142 8.82 -7.89 21.28
C SER A 142 9.10 -6.80 22.32
N ASN A 143 9.20 -5.56 21.87
CA ASN A 143 9.54 -4.39 22.70
C ASN A 143 8.51 -3.25 22.62
N TYR A 144 7.44 -3.46 21.83
CA TYR A 144 6.37 -2.49 21.60
C TYR A 144 6.84 -1.17 21.00
N ALA A 145 7.91 -1.19 20.22
CA ALA A 145 8.46 -0.01 19.54
C ALA A 145 7.94 0.10 18.11
N VAL A 146 7.85 1.34 17.60
CA VAL A 146 7.67 1.59 16.17
C VAL A 146 9.05 1.77 15.54
N LEU A 147 9.33 0.95 14.52
CA LEU A 147 10.55 1.02 13.73
C LEU A 147 10.24 1.78 12.45
N ASP A 148 10.98 2.84 12.22
CA ASP A 148 10.89 3.73 11.07
C ASP A 148 12.28 3.93 10.46
N PHE A 149 12.47 3.41 9.25
CA PHE A 149 13.73 3.47 8.50
C PHE A 149 13.71 4.54 7.42
N THR A 150 12.55 5.17 7.18
CA THR A 150 12.28 6.02 6.02
C THR A 150 11.70 7.38 6.36
N ASN A 151 11.66 7.74 7.65
CA ASN A 151 11.06 8.96 8.20
C ASN A 151 9.52 9.06 8.01
N GLY A 152 8.83 7.92 7.94
CA GLY A 152 7.39 7.88 7.74
C GLY A 152 6.59 8.48 8.88
N VAL A 153 7.06 8.41 10.13
CA VAL A 153 6.42 9.05 11.29
C VAL A 153 6.46 10.58 11.17
N LEU A 154 7.58 11.13 10.71
CA LEU A 154 7.71 12.57 10.47
C LEU A 154 6.76 13.01 9.34
N ASP A 155 6.76 12.31 8.23
CA ASP A 155 5.87 12.60 7.09
C ASP A 155 4.38 12.52 7.49
N LEU A 156 4.00 11.56 8.36
CA LEU A 156 2.64 11.50 8.92
C LEU A 156 2.31 12.74 9.77
N HIS A 157 3.24 13.16 10.60
CA HIS A 157 3.06 14.34 11.48
C HIS A 157 2.95 15.62 10.65
N GLU A 158 3.73 15.75 9.58
CA GLU A 158 3.71 16.90 8.68
C GLU A 158 2.57 16.85 7.64
N GLY A 159 1.82 15.75 7.58
CA GLY A 159 0.76 15.55 6.61
C GLY A 159 1.26 15.43 5.17
N VAL A 160 2.41 14.77 4.96
CA VAL A 160 3.07 14.64 3.65
C VAL A 160 3.03 13.20 3.18
N LEU A 161 2.73 13.01 1.90
CA LEU A 161 2.85 11.73 1.19
C LEU A 161 4.12 11.74 0.33
N ARG A 162 5.08 10.91 0.70
CA ARG A 162 6.40 10.83 0.05
C ARG A 162 6.71 9.41 -0.40
N LEU A 163 7.25 9.25 -1.62
CA LEU A 163 7.87 7.99 -2.05
C LEU A 163 9.17 7.74 -1.29
N ILE A 164 9.45 6.47 -1.04
CA ILE A 164 10.72 6.07 -0.43
C ILE A 164 11.84 6.19 -1.47
N GLY A 165 12.97 6.75 -1.04
CA GLY A 165 14.14 7.00 -1.88
C GLY A 165 14.21 8.43 -2.42
N ASN A 166 15.35 8.77 -3.01
CA ASN A 166 15.63 10.13 -3.45
C ASN A 166 15.31 10.38 -4.92
N GLU A 167 14.87 9.36 -5.67
CA GLU A 167 14.62 9.40 -7.11
C GLU A 167 13.19 8.99 -7.45
N PRO A 168 12.19 9.88 -7.21
CA PRO A 168 10.79 9.56 -7.46
C PRO A 168 10.51 9.13 -8.90
N GLU A 169 11.18 9.72 -9.88
CA GLU A 169 11.02 9.36 -11.29
C GLU A 169 11.39 7.92 -11.58
N GLN A 170 12.53 7.44 -11.04
CA GLN A 170 12.94 6.05 -11.18
C GLN A 170 11.91 5.13 -10.53
N ARG A 171 11.45 5.46 -9.33
CA ARG A 171 10.43 4.69 -8.60
C ARG A 171 9.11 4.62 -9.37
N LEU A 172 8.71 5.66 -10.09
CA LEU A 172 7.52 5.66 -10.94
C LEU A 172 7.73 4.85 -12.22
N ARG A 173 8.93 4.84 -12.80
CA ARG A 173 9.25 3.96 -13.95
C ARG A 173 9.26 2.48 -13.57
N GLU A 174 9.77 2.13 -12.38
CA GLU A 174 9.73 0.75 -11.86
C GLU A 174 8.31 0.24 -11.68
N ASP A 175 7.40 1.07 -11.18
CA ASP A 175 6.00 0.75 -10.98
C ASP A 175 5.10 1.98 -11.10
N PRO A 176 4.57 2.26 -12.30
CA PRO A 176 3.72 3.42 -12.54
C PRO A 176 2.43 3.43 -11.72
N VAL A 177 1.94 2.26 -11.27
CA VAL A 177 0.74 2.15 -10.41
C VAL A 177 0.90 2.92 -9.10
N ARG A 178 2.14 3.23 -8.68
CA ARG A 178 2.41 4.10 -7.52
C ARG A 178 1.77 5.49 -7.67
N MET A 179 1.58 6.02 -8.89
CA MET A 179 0.85 7.28 -9.11
C MET A 179 -0.62 7.18 -8.68
N LEU A 180 -1.31 6.10 -9.05
CA LEU A 180 -2.70 5.87 -8.62
C LEU A 180 -2.80 5.68 -7.11
N ARG A 181 -1.84 4.97 -6.54
CA ARG A 181 -1.75 4.79 -5.08
C ARG A 181 -1.47 6.12 -4.37
N ALA A 182 -0.64 7.00 -4.95
CA ALA A 182 -0.38 8.35 -4.42
C ALA A 182 -1.67 9.18 -4.39
N VAL A 183 -2.40 9.23 -5.50
CA VAL A 183 -3.72 9.90 -5.57
C VAL A 183 -4.66 9.35 -4.49
N ARG A 184 -4.77 8.03 -4.38
CA ARG A 184 -5.67 7.40 -3.41
C ARG A 184 -5.28 7.70 -1.95
N PHE A 185 -4.00 7.61 -1.59
CA PHE A 185 -3.57 7.88 -0.23
C PHE A 185 -3.66 9.36 0.12
N SER A 186 -3.26 10.26 -0.79
CA SER A 186 -3.43 11.69 -0.63
C SER A 186 -4.89 12.05 -0.35
N ALA A 187 -5.82 11.62 -1.21
CA ALA A 187 -7.25 11.88 -1.07
C ALA A 187 -7.85 11.27 0.21
N LYS A 188 -7.60 9.96 0.45
CA LYS A 188 -8.19 9.23 1.60
C LYS A 188 -7.67 9.72 2.95
N LEU A 189 -6.41 10.08 3.04
CA LEU A 189 -5.77 10.45 4.30
C LEU A 189 -5.71 11.97 4.52
N GLY A 190 -5.99 12.78 3.47
CA GLY A 190 -5.86 14.23 3.50
C GLY A 190 -4.40 14.68 3.51
N LEU A 191 -3.49 13.91 2.90
CA LEU A 191 -2.06 14.20 2.88
C LEU A 191 -1.69 15.01 1.63
N ARG A 192 -0.78 15.96 1.79
CA ARG A 192 -0.19 16.70 0.69
C ARG A 192 0.89 15.87 0.01
N ILE A 193 0.83 15.72 -1.31
CA ILE A 193 1.87 15.05 -2.09
C ILE A 193 3.16 15.87 -2.00
N ALA A 194 4.29 15.21 -1.73
CA ALA A 194 5.60 15.86 -1.66
C ALA A 194 5.96 16.50 -3.00
N PRO A 195 6.58 17.72 -3.02
CA PRO A 195 6.81 18.48 -4.27
C PRO A 195 7.59 17.70 -5.33
N GLU A 196 8.57 16.91 -4.93
CA GLU A 196 9.36 16.06 -5.81
C GLU A 196 8.54 14.94 -6.46
N LEU A 197 7.59 14.37 -5.73
CA LEU A 197 6.67 13.38 -6.25
C LEU A 197 5.61 14.01 -7.15
N ASP A 198 5.09 15.17 -6.76
CA ASP A 198 4.12 15.96 -7.54
C ASP A 198 4.67 16.27 -8.94
N HIS A 199 5.90 16.79 -9.01
CA HIS A 199 6.59 17.07 -10.26
C HIS A 199 6.78 15.79 -11.11
N ALA A 200 7.27 14.72 -10.50
CA ALA A 200 7.50 13.47 -11.21
C ALA A 200 6.19 12.86 -11.77
N MET A 201 5.08 12.97 -11.03
CA MET A 201 3.77 12.46 -11.48
C MET A 201 3.27 13.20 -12.71
N HIS A 202 3.37 14.53 -12.76
CA HIS A 202 3.00 15.31 -13.95
C HIS A 202 3.80 14.90 -15.18
N TYR A 203 5.11 14.68 -15.01
CA TYR A 203 5.99 14.32 -16.12
C TYR A 203 5.77 12.90 -16.64
N HIS A 204 5.40 11.97 -15.75
CA HIS A 204 5.35 10.54 -16.04
C HIS A 204 3.94 9.95 -16.19
N ALA A 205 2.89 10.75 -16.22
CA ALA A 205 1.49 10.29 -16.35
C ALA A 205 1.29 9.31 -17.52
N GLY A 206 1.97 9.52 -18.65
CA GLY A 206 1.92 8.65 -19.83
C GLY A 206 2.37 7.21 -19.59
N LEU A 207 3.13 6.92 -18.53
CA LEU A 207 3.53 5.56 -18.18
C LEU A 207 2.35 4.65 -17.83
N MET A 208 1.17 5.22 -17.52
CA MET A 208 -0.05 4.44 -17.24
C MET A 208 -0.41 3.51 -18.40
N THR A 209 -0.14 3.89 -19.64
CA THR A 209 -0.45 3.09 -20.83
C THR A 209 0.35 1.79 -20.92
N SER A 210 1.48 1.69 -20.21
CA SER A 210 2.33 0.50 -20.16
C SER A 210 1.93 -0.52 -19.08
N VAL A 211 1.00 -0.15 -18.20
CA VAL A 211 0.57 -1.00 -17.08
C VAL A 211 -0.44 -2.04 -17.53
N ALA A 212 -0.30 -3.28 -17.05
CA ALA A 212 -1.25 -4.35 -17.36
C ALA A 212 -2.68 -3.98 -16.92
N PRO A 213 -3.72 -4.15 -17.78
CA PRO A 213 -5.08 -3.75 -17.49
C PRO A 213 -5.66 -4.31 -16.18
N ALA A 214 -5.33 -5.54 -15.83
CA ALA A 214 -5.78 -6.15 -14.58
C ALA A 214 -5.29 -5.39 -13.35
N ARG A 215 -4.03 -4.92 -13.34
CA ARG A 215 -3.47 -4.11 -12.24
C ARG A 215 -4.12 -2.73 -12.17
N LEU A 216 -4.38 -2.11 -13.33
CA LEU A 216 -5.10 -0.84 -13.39
C LEU A 216 -6.50 -0.98 -12.83
N PHE A 217 -7.22 -2.02 -13.23
CA PHE A 217 -8.58 -2.28 -12.75
C PHE A 217 -8.63 -2.40 -11.22
N ASP A 218 -7.75 -3.18 -10.62
CA ASP A 218 -7.70 -3.37 -9.17
C ASP A 218 -7.46 -2.05 -8.41
N GLU A 219 -6.55 -1.20 -8.89
CA GLU A 219 -6.27 0.08 -8.23
C GLU A 219 -7.37 1.11 -8.51
N VAL A 220 -7.99 1.12 -9.69
CA VAL A 220 -9.13 1.99 -10.01
C VAL A 220 -10.33 1.69 -9.10
N ILE A 221 -10.64 0.40 -8.87
CA ILE A 221 -11.69 0.02 -7.92
C ILE A 221 -11.37 0.52 -6.51
N LYS A 222 -10.15 0.31 -6.02
CA LYS A 222 -9.72 0.79 -4.69
C LYS A 222 -9.76 2.32 -4.59
N LEU A 223 -9.47 3.02 -5.67
CA LEU A 223 -9.43 4.47 -5.76
C LEU A 223 -10.84 5.06 -5.59
N PHE A 224 -11.80 4.57 -6.39
CA PHE A 224 -13.18 5.06 -6.35
C PHE A 224 -14.00 4.48 -5.18
N HIS A 225 -13.52 3.43 -4.52
CA HIS A 225 -14.12 2.90 -3.28
C HIS A 225 -13.31 3.28 -2.03
N SER A 226 -12.54 4.36 -2.10
CA SER A 226 -11.73 4.84 -0.96
C SER A 226 -12.52 5.62 0.10
N GLY A 227 -13.73 6.09 -0.22
CA GLY A 227 -14.50 7.05 0.55
C GLY A 227 -14.11 8.52 0.29
N ALA A 228 -13.24 8.75 -0.72
CA ALA A 228 -12.77 10.06 -1.18
C ALA A 228 -12.70 10.10 -2.72
N ALA A 229 -13.67 9.48 -3.40
CA ALA A 229 -13.66 9.28 -4.85
C ALA A 229 -13.70 10.58 -5.64
N VAL A 230 -14.43 11.59 -5.15
CA VAL A 230 -14.48 12.91 -5.80
C VAL A 230 -13.11 13.57 -5.78
N THR A 231 -12.41 13.58 -4.61
CA THR A 231 -11.05 14.11 -4.50
C THR A 231 -10.07 13.31 -5.36
N CYS A 232 -10.26 11.98 -5.44
CA CYS A 232 -9.45 11.15 -6.34
C CYS A 232 -9.66 11.54 -7.81
N LEU A 233 -10.89 11.83 -8.26
CA LEU A 233 -11.15 12.30 -9.62
C LEU A 233 -10.42 13.63 -9.90
N ASP A 234 -10.54 14.60 -9.00
CA ASP A 234 -9.89 15.91 -9.16
C ASP A 234 -8.34 15.76 -9.24
N GLU A 235 -7.75 14.92 -8.41
CA GLU A 235 -6.31 14.63 -8.46
C GLU A 235 -5.90 13.86 -9.72
N LEU A 236 -6.71 12.90 -10.19
CA LEU A 236 -6.44 12.22 -11.47
C LEU A 236 -6.43 13.21 -12.65
N GLU A 237 -7.40 14.13 -12.70
CA GLU A 237 -7.46 15.18 -13.73
C GLU A 237 -6.25 16.12 -13.61
N ARG A 238 -5.90 16.54 -12.39
CA ARG A 238 -4.75 17.42 -12.12
C ARG A 238 -3.43 16.87 -12.66
N PHE A 239 -3.22 15.55 -12.54
CA PHE A 239 -2.00 14.89 -13.02
C PHE A 239 -2.07 14.36 -14.46
N GLY A 240 -3.18 14.54 -15.18
CA GLY A 240 -3.37 13.96 -16.52
C GLY A 240 -3.51 12.44 -16.51
N LEU A 241 -3.74 11.85 -15.34
CA LEU A 241 -3.94 10.40 -15.19
C LEU A 241 -5.34 9.98 -15.64
N PHE A 242 -6.34 10.88 -15.55
CA PHE A 242 -7.70 10.58 -15.98
C PHE A 242 -7.78 10.32 -17.48
N GLU A 243 -7.12 11.14 -18.29
CA GLU A 243 -7.02 10.99 -19.74
C GLU A 243 -6.32 9.69 -20.14
N ALA A 244 -5.28 9.32 -19.40
CA ALA A 244 -4.54 8.09 -19.66
C ALA A 244 -5.35 6.83 -19.32
N LEU A 245 -6.18 6.88 -18.28
CA LEU A 245 -7.02 5.75 -17.83
C LEU A 245 -8.35 5.64 -18.57
N PHE A 246 -8.98 6.79 -18.85
CA PHE A 246 -10.34 6.88 -19.38
C PHE A 246 -10.45 7.83 -20.58
N PRO A 247 -9.71 7.58 -21.69
CA PRO A 247 -9.63 8.52 -22.81
C PRO A 247 -11.00 8.85 -23.44
N GLN A 248 -11.93 7.89 -23.47
CA GLN A 248 -13.28 8.13 -23.99
C GLN A 248 -14.08 9.07 -23.08
N ALA A 249 -13.97 8.88 -21.75
CA ALA A 249 -14.64 9.77 -20.79
C ALA A 249 -14.03 11.18 -20.82
N ALA A 250 -12.71 11.29 -20.92
CA ALA A 250 -12.02 12.56 -21.07
C ALA A 250 -12.48 13.31 -22.33
N THR A 251 -12.61 12.63 -23.46
CA THR A 251 -13.20 13.21 -24.68
C THR A 251 -14.63 13.69 -24.47
N CYS A 252 -15.45 12.95 -23.72
CA CYS A 252 -16.80 13.36 -23.38
C CYS A 252 -16.84 14.61 -22.48
N PHE A 253 -15.85 14.77 -21.59
CA PHE A 253 -15.77 15.96 -20.71
C PHE A 253 -15.19 17.19 -21.44
N ALA A 254 -14.41 16.99 -22.49
CA ALA A 254 -13.89 18.05 -23.34
C ALA A 254 -14.94 18.60 -24.34
N ASP A 255 -16.13 18.01 -24.44
CA ASP A 255 -17.23 18.49 -25.29
C ASP A 255 -17.66 19.91 -24.87
N PRO A 256 -17.59 20.92 -25.75
CA PRO A 256 -17.86 22.30 -25.39
C PRO A 256 -19.32 22.57 -24.96
N ASP A 257 -20.27 21.75 -25.45
CA ASP A 257 -21.72 21.97 -25.19
C ASP A 257 -22.18 21.24 -23.93
N ARG A 258 -21.69 20.00 -23.70
CA ARG A 258 -22.19 19.10 -22.64
C ARG A 258 -21.12 18.54 -21.71
N GLY A 259 -19.85 18.91 -21.87
CA GLY A 259 -18.76 18.37 -21.09
C GLY A 259 -18.92 18.61 -19.60
N LEU A 260 -19.26 19.83 -19.20
CA LEU A 260 -19.48 20.21 -17.80
C LEU A 260 -20.66 19.45 -17.18
N GLU A 261 -21.75 19.25 -17.90
CA GLU A 261 -22.93 18.50 -17.44
C GLU A 261 -22.56 17.02 -17.18
N ARG A 262 -21.82 16.41 -18.13
CA ARG A 262 -21.37 15.01 -18.02
C ARG A 262 -20.42 14.79 -16.85
N ARG A 263 -19.45 15.72 -16.66
CA ARG A 263 -18.56 15.68 -15.51
C ARG A 263 -19.32 15.84 -14.20
N ALA A 264 -20.28 16.78 -14.14
CA ALA A 264 -21.11 16.99 -12.95
C ALA A 264 -21.92 15.73 -12.59
N PHE A 265 -22.44 15.01 -13.59
CA PHE A 265 -23.13 13.74 -13.38
C PHE A 265 -22.21 12.68 -12.75
N LEU A 266 -20.96 12.54 -13.25
CA LEU A 266 -20.00 11.63 -12.65
C LEU A 266 -19.65 12.03 -11.20
N VAL A 267 -19.41 13.31 -10.96
CA VAL A 267 -19.12 13.83 -9.61
C VAL A 267 -20.25 13.50 -8.63
N GLU A 268 -21.51 13.64 -9.06
CA GLU A 268 -22.66 13.32 -8.22
C GLU A 268 -22.78 11.81 -7.92
N ALA A 269 -22.48 10.96 -8.91
CA ALA A 269 -22.41 9.52 -8.70
C ALA A 269 -21.29 9.13 -7.70
N LEU A 270 -20.12 9.77 -7.80
CA LEU A 270 -19.00 9.54 -6.88
C LEU A 270 -19.29 10.05 -5.46
N LYS A 271 -19.96 11.19 -5.30
CA LYS A 271 -20.44 11.67 -3.99
C LYS A 271 -21.37 10.65 -3.31
N ASN A 272 -22.28 10.07 -4.07
CA ASN A 272 -23.17 9.02 -3.57
C ASN A 272 -22.39 7.76 -3.14
N THR A 273 -21.36 7.40 -3.90
CA THR A 273 -20.45 6.29 -3.54
C THR A 273 -19.70 6.58 -2.24
N ASP A 274 -19.13 7.78 -2.12
CA ASP A 274 -18.40 8.20 -0.92
C ASP A 274 -19.33 8.24 0.31
N ALA A 275 -20.58 8.70 0.17
CA ALA A 275 -21.54 8.69 1.25
C ALA A 275 -21.84 7.26 1.73
N ARG A 276 -22.12 6.33 0.83
CA ARG A 276 -22.39 4.92 1.17
C ARG A 276 -21.22 4.27 1.88
N ILE A 277 -19.98 4.52 1.43
CA ILE A 277 -18.79 3.96 2.06
C ILE A 277 -18.60 4.49 3.48
N ARG A 278 -18.86 5.79 3.71
CA ARG A 278 -18.79 6.39 5.04
C ARG A 278 -19.86 5.82 5.97
N ASP A 279 -21.07 5.65 5.49
CA ASP A 279 -22.19 5.11 6.28
C ASP A 279 -21.94 3.65 6.65
N GLU A 280 -21.41 2.83 5.74
CA GLU A 280 -21.04 1.44 6.01
C GLU A 280 -19.86 1.28 6.98
N LEU A 281 -18.95 2.24 7.02
CA LEU A 281 -17.78 2.24 7.90
C LEU A 281 -18.05 2.93 9.25
N GLY A 282 -19.25 3.45 9.48
CA GLY A 282 -19.61 4.09 10.74
C GLY A 282 -18.81 5.38 11.03
N VAL A 283 -18.47 6.15 9.98
CA VAL A 283 -17.74 7.43 10.09
C VAL A 283 -18.74 8.56 10.37
#